data_6fb42d1fe6a36250d1f412d56de94afd
#
_entry.id   6fb42d1fe6a36250d1f412d56de94afd
#
_cell.length_a   1.000
_cell.length_b   1.000
_cell.length_c   1.000
_cell.angle_alpha   90.00
_cell.angle_beta   90.00
_cell.angle_gamma   90.00
#
_symmetry.space_group_name_H-M   'P 1'
#
loop_
_entity.id
_entity.type
_entity.pdbx_description
1 polymer ?
#
loop_
_entity_poly.entity_id
_entity_poly.type
_entity_poly.pdbx_seq_one_letter_code
_entity_poly.pdbx_strand_id
1 'polypeptide(L)'
;MPFLSDNRTLAAGAVVANVLDGKFNRVLQENSKVTVAQVCDGDVASTIIIGRELLMDDQLTLIESVAGGSPRNPEDIIAQSVGRAGEEVIVKVRNTDAANAQTVKTNVYIEPL
;
A
#
# COMPACT_ATOMS: atom_id res chain seq x y z
N MET A 1 17.48 5.93 -0.93
CA MET A 1 16.46 4.88 -0.77
C MET A 1 15.15 5.36 -1.38
N PRO A 2 14.65 4.69 -2.41
CA PRO A 2 13.37 5.09 -3.00
C PRO A 2 12.23 4.98 -1.99
N PHE A 3 11.35 5.95 -2.08
CA PHE A 3 10.19 6.06 -1.20
C PHE A 3 9.00 6.46 -2.06
N LEU A 4 7.97 5.63 -2.03
CA LEU A 4 6.73 5.88 -2.77
C LEU A 4 5.62 6.22 -1.77
N SER A 5 4.86 7.26 -2.07
CA SER A 5 3.77 7.69 -1.21
C SER A 5 2.52 7.94 -2.03
N ASP A 6 1.37 7.52 -1.52
CA ASP A 6 0.08 7.78 -2.13
C ASP A 6 -0.93 8.13 -1.05
N ASN A 7 -1.71 9.17 -1.30
CA ASN A 7 -2.80 9.58 -0.43
C ASN A 7 -4.01 9.84 -1.31
N ARG A 8 -5.04 9.02 -1.17
CA ARG A 8 -6.23 9.17 -2.00
C ARG A 8 -7.51 8.90 -1.25
N THR A 9 -8.59 9.49 -1.75
CA THR A 9 -9.94 9.24 -1.28
C THR A 9 -10.62 8.32 -2.28
N LEU A 10 -11.17 7.22 -1.77
CA LEU A 10 -11.93 6.26 -2.56
C LEU A 10 -13.41 6.55 -2.40
N ALA A 11 -14.12 6.72 -3.51
CA ALA A 11 -15.58 6.79 -3.49
C ALA A 11 -16.15 5.47 -2.94
N ALA A 12 -17.40 5.50 -2.46
CA ALA A 12 -18.06 4.31 -1.93
C ALA A 12 -17.96 3.15 -2.94
N GLY A 13 -17.50 2.00 -2.48
CA GLY A 13 -17.34 0.79 -3.31
C GLY A 13 -16.23 0.84 -4.35
N ALA A 14 -15.43 1.90 -4.42
CA ALA A 14 -14.40 2.05 -5.43
C ALA A 14 -13.23 1.08 -5.22
N VAL A 15 -12.63 0.66 -6.33
CA VAL A 15 -11.45 -0.21 -6.36
C VAL A 15 -10.36 0.47 -7.18
N VAL A 16 -9.13 0.49 -6.65
CA VAL A 16 -7.95 0.94 -7.39
C VAL A 16 -6.99 -0.24 -7.51
N ALA A 17 -6.71 -0.65 -8.73
CA ALA A 17 -5.92 -1.86 -9.00
C ALA A 17 -4.48 -1.77 -8.48
N ASN A 18 -3.88 -0.58 -8.51
CA ASN A 18 -2.56 -0.35 -7.92
C ASN A 18 -2.40 1.14 -7.61
N VAL A 19 -2.31 1.48 -6.33
CA VAL A 19 -2.11 2.88 -5.92
C VAL A 19 -0.75 3.43 -6.34
N LEU A 20 0.19 2.56 -6.71
CA LEU A 20 1.52 2.95 -7.18
C LEU A 20 1.58 3.10 -8.70
N ASP A 21 0.46 2.91 -9.41
CA ASP A 21 0.42 3.03 -10.86
C ASP A 21 0.91 4.41 -11.32
N GLY A 22 1.74 4.42 -12.37
CA GLY A 22 2.39 5.64 -12.84
C GLY A 22 3.65 6.04 -12.10
N LYS A 23 3.98 5.41 -10.98
CA LYS A 23 5.21 5.68 -10.23
C LYS A 23 6.35 4.79 -10.74
N PHE A 24 7.48 5.40 -11.09
CA PHE A 24 8.60 4.69 -11.71
C PHE A 24 9.13 3.54 -10.84
N ASN A 25 9.32 3.80 -9.56
CA ASN A 25 9.96 2.82 -8.66
C ASN A 25 9.02 1.70 -8.20
N ARG A 26 7.78 1.63 -8.70
CA ARG A 26 6.93 0.47 -8.44
C ARG A 26 7.49 -0.81 -9.07
N VAL A 27 8.32 -0.66 -10.10
CA VAL A 27 9.10 -1.75 -10.67
C VAL A 27 10.49 -1.66 -10.06
N LEU A 28 10.92 -2.73 -9.39
CA LEU A 28 12.20 -2.73 -8.68
C LEU A 28 13.37 -2.67 -9.67
N GLN A 29 14.29 -1.76 -9.44
CA GLN A 29 15.48 -1.59 -10.27
C GLN A 29 16.59 -2.56 -9.88
N GLU A 30 16.55 -3.05 -8.67
CA GLU A 30 17.50 -4.04 -8.14
C GLU A 30 16.82 -4.88 -7.06
N ASN A 31 17.48 -5.96 -6.65
CA ASN A 31 16.97 -6.79 -5.55
C ASN A 31 16.84 -5.91 -4.31
N SER A 32 15.67 -5.87 -3.72
CA SER A 32 15.35 -4.92 -2.65
C SER A 32 14.45 -5.53 -1.59
N LYS A 33 14.59 -5.01 -0.37
CA LYS A 33 13.61 -5.21 0.68
C LYS A 33 12.52 -4.16 0.50
N VAL A 34 11.28 -4.61 0.45
CA VAL A 34 10.11 -3.73 0.26
C VAL A 34 9.26 -3.77 1.52
N THR A 35 8.98 -2.60 2.07
CA THR A 35 8.16 -2.45 3.27
C THR A 35 6.97 -1.55 2.94
N VAL A 36 5.76 -2.02 3.23
CA VAL A 36 4.53 -1.28 3.00
C VAL A 36 3.92 -0.89 4.34
N ALA A 37 3.75 0.42 4.55
CA ALA A 37 3.02 0.98 5.67
C ALA A 37 1.76 1.65 5.14
N GLN A 38 0.61 1.38 5.75
CA GLN A 38 -0.68 1.88 5.25
C GLN A 38 -1.64 2.11 6.41
N VAL A 39 -2.38 3.21 6.33
CA VAL A 39 -3.48 3.50 7.23
C VAL A 39 -4.67 4.04 6.44
N CYS A 40 -5.87 3.90 6.99
CA CYS A 40 -7.08 4.46 6.42
C CYS A 40 -7.94 5.07 7.53
N ASP A 41 -8.97 5.82 7.14
CA ASP A 41 -9.94 6.36 8.09
C ASP A 41 -11.08 5.36 8.43
N GLY A 42 -11.12 4.23 7.75
CA GLY A 42 -12.03 3.11 8.02
C GLY A 42 -12.38 2.35 6.76
N ASP A 43 -12.78 1.10 6.88
CA ASP A 43 -13.40 0.27 5.85
C ASP A 43 -12.68 0.21 4.49
N VAL A 44 -11.36 0.06 4.50
CA VAL A 44 -10.56 -0.16 3.31
C VAL A 44 -9.89 -1.53 3.38
N ALA A 45 -10.05 -2.34 2.36
CA ALA A 45 -9.36 -3.62 2.21
C ALA A 45 -8.22 -3.47 1.22
N SER A 46 -7.08 -4.12 1.51
CA SER A 46 -5.89 -4.07 0.69
C SER A 46 -5.46 -5.45 0.23
N THR A 47 -4.91 -5.50 -0.98
CA THR A 47 -4.21 -6.66 -1.52
C THR A 47 -2.79 -6.21 -1.87
N ILE A 48 -1.79 -6.89 -1.33
CA ILE A 48 -0.39 -6.51 -1.52
C ILE A 48 0.36 -7.68 -2.13
N ILE A 49 0.97 -7.42 -3.29
CA ILE A 49 1.77 -8.40 -4.03
C ILE A 49 3.14 -7.76 -4.28
N ILE A 50 4.20 -8.46 -3.92
CA ILE A 50 5.57 -8.07 -4.24
C ILE A 50 6.15 -9.15 -5.13
N GLY A 51 6.32 -8.81 -6.41
CA GLY A 51 6.73 -9.78 -7.42
C GLY A 51 5.71 -10.89 -7.59
N ARG A 52 6.02 -12.08 -7.09
CA ARG A 52 5.13 -13.25 -7.17
C ARG A 52 4.50 -13.62 -5.84
N GLU A 53 4.84 -12.90 -4.78
CA GLU A 53 4.40 -13.24 -3.43
C GLU A 53 3.19 -12.41 -3.06
N LEU A 54 2.08 -13.08 -2.75
CA LEU A 54 0.88 -12.47 -2.22
C LEU A 54 1.01 -12.36 -0.69
N LEU A 55 1.17 -11.14 -0.19
CA LEU A 55 1.40 -10.90 1.23
C LEU A 55 0.12 -10.58 1.99
N MET A 56 -0.85 -9.98 1.32
CA MET A 56 -2.11 -9.58 1.92
C MET A 56 -3.19 -9.68 0.84
N ASP A 57 -4.25 -10.44 1.11
CA ASP A 57 -5.30 -10.74 0.14
C ASP A 57 -6.62 -10.14 0.58
N ASP A 58 -6.95 -8.95 0.07
CA ASP A 58 -8.22 -8.26 0.29
C ASP A 58 -8.63 -8.21 1.77
N GLN A 59 -7.70 -7.88 2.64
CA GLN A 59 -7.91 -7.78 4.09
C GLN A 59 -8.04 -6.33 4.52
N LEU A 60 -8.83 -6.08 5.56
CA LEU A 60 -8.97 -4.74 6.11
C LEU A 60 -7.61 -4.22 6.58
N THR A 61 -7.26 -3.03 6.13
CA THR A 61 -6.01 -2.39 6.53
C THR A 61 -6.16 -1.65 7.86
N LEU A 62 -5.04 -1.17 8.41
CA LEU A 62 -5.04 -0.50 9.70
C LEU A 62 -5.79 0.82 9.66
N ILE A 63 -6.51 1.12 10.74
CA ILE A 63 -7.16 2.43 10.91
C ILE A 63 -6.15 3.38 11.55
N GLU A 64 -6.10 4.62 11.06
CA GLU A 64 -5.20 5.63 11.59
C GLU A 64 -5.47 5.90 13.08
N SER A 65 -4.39 6.01 13.86
CA SER A 65 -4.51 6.27 15.30
C SER A 65 -4.70 7.75 15.60
N VAL A 66 -4.34 8.62 14.66
CA VAL A 66 -4.54 10.07 14.73
C VAL A 66 -5.22 10.51 13.45
N ALA A 67 -6.36 11.17 13.56
CA ALA A 67 -7.13 11.64 12.40
C ALA A 67 -6.24 12.49 11.49
N GLY A 68 -6.18 12.13 10.20
CA GLY A 68 -5.36 12.80 9.21
C GLY A 68 -3.87 12.46 9.29
N GLY A 69 -3.46 11.53 10.14
CA GLY A 69 -2.07 11.13 10.29
C GLY A 69 -1.54 10.34 9.09
N SER A 70 -0.23 10.40 8.87
CA SER A 70 0.46 9.58 7.87
C SER A 70 0.83 8.22 8.44
N PRO A 71 1.02 7.19 7.60
CA PRO A 71 1.50 5.89 8.06
C PRO A 71 2.85 6.03 8.79
N ARG A 72 2.97 5.35 9.92
CA ARG A 72 4.17 5.39 10.75
C ARG A 72 5.00 4.12 10.51
N ASN A 73 6.30 4.26 10.64
CA ASN A 73 7.24 3.15 10.57
C ASN A 73 7.94 3.06 11.95
N PRO A 74 7.87 1.92 12.67
CA PRO A 74 7.34 0.61 12.22
C PRO A 74 5.87 0.34 12.57
N GLU A 75 5.14 1.21 13.24
CA GLU A 75 3.84 0.91 13.85
C GLU A 75 2.77 0.53 12.84
N ASP A 76 2.81 1.12 11.64
CA ASP A 76 1.77 0.92 10.62
C ASP A 76 2.24 0.05 9.45
N ILE A 77 3.31 -0.72 9.64
CA ILE A 77 3.77 -1.68 8.65
C ILE A 77 2.77 -2.83 8.55
N ILE A 78 2.26 -3.08 7.34
CA ILE A 78 1.30 -4.16 7.09
C ILE A 78 1.87 -5.28 6.24
N ALA A 79 2.97 -5.05 5.52
CA ALA A 79 3.60 -6.08 4.69
C ALA A 79 5.08 -5.76 4.48
N GLN A 80 5.90 -6.81 4.40
CA GLN A 80 7.33 -6.67 4.14
C GLN A 80 7.85 -7.94 3.48
N SER A 81 8.60 -7.79 2.40
CA SER A 81 9.21 -8.92 1.71
C SER A 81 10.39 -8.45 0.87
N VAL A 82 11.11 -9.40 0.29
CA VAL A 82 12.20 -9.13 -0.65
C VAL A 82 11.70 -9.36 -2.07
N GLY A 83 11.89 -8.38 -2.93
CA GLY A 83 11.61 -8.47 -4.34
C GLY A 83 12.89 -8.46 -5.18
N ARG A 84 12.82 -9.02 -6.38
CA ARG A 84 13.93 -9.06 -7.32
C ARG A 84 13.83 -7.93 -8.32
N ALA A 85 14.98 -7.58 -8.91
CA ALA A 85 15.03 -6.60 -10.01
C ALA A 85 14.04 -7.00 -11.10
N GLY A 86 13.27 -6.03 -11.59
CA GLY A 86 12.24 -6.23 -12.61
C GLY A 86 10.87 -6.63 -12.09
N GLU A 87 10.73 -7.01 -10.83
CA GLU A 87 9.44 -7.34 -10.24
C GLU A 87 8.68 -6.07 -9.85
N GLU A 88 7.35 -6.15 -9.90
CA GLU A 88 6.48 -5.02 -9.59
C GLU A 88 5.89 -5.13 -8.18
N VAL A 89 5.78 -3.99 -7.51
CA VAL A 89 5.06 -3.87 -6.24
C VAL A 89 3.65 -3.43 -6.55
N ILE A 90 2.67 -4.22 -6.12
CA ILE A 90 1.25 -3.95 -6.35
C ILE A 90 0.55 -3.77 -5.02
N VAL A 91 -0.10 -2.62 -4.84
CA VAL A 91 -0.95 -2.33 -3.69
C VAL A 91 -2.34 -1.98 -4.22
N LYS A 92 -3.23 -2.95 -4.21
CA LYS A 92 -4.63 -2.78 -4.60
C LYS A 92 -5.43 -2.40 -3.36
N VAL A 93 -6.32 -1.42 -3.49
CA VAL A 93 -7.20 -1.00 -2.40
C VAL A 93 -8.66 -1.01 -2.84
N ARG A 94 -9.53 -1.34 -1.92
CA ARG A 94 -10.97 -1.38 -2.16
C ARG A 94 -11.70 -0.76 -0.97
N ASN A 95 -12.57 0.22 -1.24
CA ASN A 95 -13.46 0.77 -0.23
C ASN A 95 -14.59 -0.23 0.00
N THR A 96 -14.66 -0.80 1.19
CA THR A 96 -15.69 -1.79 1.55
C THR A 96 -16.99 -1.15 2.02
N ASP A 97 -17.00 0.18 2.22
CA ASP A 97 -18.20 0.91 2.57
C ASP A 97 -19.01 1.23 1.32
N ALA A 98 -20.26 0.78 1.27
CA ALA A 98 -21.14 1.00 0.12
C ALA A 98 -21.79 2.40 0.11
N ALA A 99 -21.65 3.17 1.19
CA ALA A 99 -22.35 4.44 1.37
C ALA A 99 -21.42 5.64 1.48
N ASN A 100 -20.19 5.47 2.02
CA ASN A 100 -19.31 6.58 2.36
C ASN A 100 -17.95 6.46 1.65
N ALA A 101 -17.37 7.61 1.31
CA ALA A 101 -15.98 7.67 0.83
C ALA A 101 -15.02 7.40 2.00
N GLN A 102 -13.87 6.80 1.68
CA GLN A 102 -12.82 6.49 2.64
C GLN A 102 -11.48 6.99 2.10
N THR A 103 -10.62 7.46 2.99
CA THR A 103 -9.27 7.92 2.63
C THR A 103 -8.24 6.87 3.04
N VAL A 104 -7.33 6.53 2.14
CA VAL A 104 -6.23 5.60 2.41
C VAL A 104 -4.90 6.25 2.07
N LYS A 105 -3.92 6.06 2.94
CA LYS A 105 -2.57 6.59 2.78
C LYS A 105 -1.60 5.42 2.81
N THR A 106 -0.74 5.33 1.79
CA THR A 106 0.20 4.23 1.62
C THR A 106 1.61 4.78 1.46
N ASN A 107 2.55 4.25 2.22
CA ASN A 107 3.98 4.54 2.08
C ASN A 107 4.71 3.23 1.78
N VAL A 108 5.54 3.24 0.75
CA VAL A 108 6.34 2.08 0.36
C VAL A 108 7.80 2.46 0.42
N TYR A 109 8.56 1.72 1.21
CA TYR A 109 10.00 1.91 1.38
C TYR A 109 10.72 0.80 0.63
N ILE A 110 11.63 1.18 -0.26
CA ILE A 110 12.40 0.24 -1.08
C ILE A 110 13.87 0.38 -0.70
N GLU A 111 14.41 -0.66 -0.08
CA GLU A 111 15.80 -0.68 0.40
C GLU A 111 16.60 -1.68 -0.44
N PRO A 112 17.56 -1.22 -1.26
CA PRO A 112 18.43 -2.15 -2.00
C PRO A 112 19.18 -3.08 -1.04
N LEU A 113 19.33 -4.32 -1.46
CA LEU A 113 20.07 -5.32 -0.70
C LEU A 113 21.58 -5.17 -0.89
#